data_ce17ff426d98fcce6fae5a4e69ebb3a2
#
_entry.id   ce17ff426d98fcce6fae5a4e69ebb3a2
#
_cell.length_a   1.000
_cell.length_b   1.000
_cell.length_c   1.000
_cell.angle_alpha   90.00
_cell.angle_beta   90.00
_cell.angle_gamma   90.00
#
_symmetry.space_group_name_H-M   'P 1'
#
loop_
_entity.id
_entity.type
_entity.pdbx_description
1 polymer ?
#
loop_
_entity_poly.entity_id
_entity_poly.type
_entity_poly.pdbx_seq_one_letter_code
_entity_poly.pdbx_strand_id
1 'polypeptide(L)'
;VTGAYDSVQSLTHGQWWLGGILRSVHRYASDAMVLTMMLHMLRYFAFNLFHGFRWFSWVTGVALIWLVYASGVNGYMLPWDALAQYVTVTSFEMLDWLPPFSGTLMRNFVYADSVSDRFFSLLSFLHIGLPLVVLLLMWIHVQRVPKARTTPPRPVVIGLVSTLLVMSLAAPVLSQGGAANLAKAVMSVKLDWFLLALYPLLSQWPLGEVWALVSGITLVMLLLPLWPQRRSTAQGTLHATVRGEGASAAEFTLRPGETLLDAGLRAGLALPYECRNGACGLCLCSLEQGTVEQRPYQKSALSDAQLARGLALMCCAVPNGDVVIAVDGFTGASATEVPQYEARVVNMEHLADDVMRLRLELPGAARLAFEAGQYIDIVLEDGERRAFSFANSPQDNALIELHVRLVPGGRFTTHVFEGMQVGDTIVFEGPRGQFTLREGTQPILFIAGATGFAPIRSIVLDAFARGITRPMRLYWGVRHSKDLYMLALCEEWQRQYANFSVVPVVSEPEPGDGWEGR
;
A
#
# COMPACT_ATOMS: atom_id res chain seq x y z
N VAL A 1 25.35 39.00 -11.15
CA VAL A 1 26.32 37.88 -11.27
C VAL A 1 27.29 37.91 -10.10
N THR A 2 27.89 39.06 -9.78
CA THR A 2 28.82 39.19 -8.66
C THR A 2 28.17 39.02 -7.29
N GLY A 3 26.87 39.29 -7.17
CA GLY A 3 26.13 39.20 -5.90
C GLY A 3 25.81 37.77 -5.40
N ALA A 4 25.84 36.73 -6.24
CA ALA A 4 25.49 35.38 -5.83
C ALA A 4 26.48 34.83 -4.79
N TYR A 5 27.77 34.89 -5.07
CA TYR A 5 28.82 34.49 -4.14
C TYR A 5 28.79 35.29 -2.85
N ASP A 6 28.76 36.64 -2.98
CA ASP A 6 28.78 37.56 -1.84
C ASP A 6 27.54 37.39 -0.94
N SER A 7 26.37 37.17 -1.53
CA SER A 7 25.12 36.86 -0.79
C SER A 7 25.26 35.60 0.04
N VAL A 8 25.81 34.54 -0.54
CA VAL A 8 26.03 33.27 0.18
C VAL A 8 27.10 33.40 1.26
N GLN A 9 28.16 34.21 1.02
CA GLN A 9 29.20 34.52 2.01
C GLN A 9 28.63 35.32 3.19
N SER A 10 27.83 36.34 2.89
CA SER A 10 27.15 37.15 3.91
C SER A 10 26.23 36.27 4.78
N LEU A 11 25.46 35.37 4.14
CA LEU A 11 24.61 34.43 4.85
C LEU A 11 25.42 33.45 5.73
N THR A 12 26.55 32.97 5.21
CA THR A 12 27.36 31.94 5.88
C THR A 12 28.18 32.50 7.05
N HIS A 13 28.76 33.68 6.89
CA HIS A 13 29.68 34.30 7.86
C HIS A 13 29.03 35.45 8.65
N GLY A 14 28.30 36.35 7.99
CA GLY A 14 27.64 37.48 8.64
C GLY A 14 26.44 37.07 9.48
N GLN A 15 25.72 36.08 9.06
CA GLN A 15 24.55 35.51 9.76
C GLN A 15 24.77 34.02 10.14
N TRP A 16 25.96 33.69 10.60
CA TRP A 16 26.38 32.29 10.84
C TRP A 16 25.42 31.50 11.73
N TRP A 17 24.85 32.14 12.76
CA TRP A 17 23.97 31.55 13.76
C TRP A 17 22.59 31.10 13.21
N LEU A 18 22.17 31.67 12.07
CA LEU A 18 20.94 31.27 11.38
C LEU A 18 21.27 30.83 9.94
N GLY A 19 21.80 31.70 9.12
CA GLY A 19 22.04 31.43 7.70
C GLY A 19 23.09 30.37 7.45
N GLY A 20 24.21 30.40 8.18
CA GLY A 20 25.25 29.37 8.11
C GLY A 20 24.76 27.99 8.57
N ILE A 21 24.02 27.95 9.67
CA ILE A 21 23.40 26.70 10.16
C ILE A 21 22.37 26.17 9.16
N LEU A 22 21.46 27.01 8.65
CA LEU A 22 20.44 26.60 7.69
C LEU A 22 21.07 26.08 6.38
N ARG A 23 22.12 26.74 5.88
CA ARG A 23 22.87 26.28 4.72
C ARG A 23 23.45 24.88 4.94
N SER A 24 24.04 24.67 6.12
CA SER A 24 24.66 23.37 6.48
C SER A 24 23.60 22.29 6.68
N VAL A 25 22.51 22.58 7.39
CA VAL A 25 21.37 21.65 7.56
C VAL A 25 20.78 21.26 6.20
N HIS A 26 20.55 22.25 5.30
CA HIS A 26 20.04 21.99 3.96
C HIS A 26 20.95 21.03 3.18
N ARG A 27 22.25 21.28 3.21
CA ARG A 27 23.23 20.43 2.55
C ARG A 27 23.26 19.02 3.13
N TYR A 28 23.41 18.86 4.45
CA TYR A 28 23.45 17.55 5.10
C TYR A 28 22.12 16.78 4.98
N ALA A 29 20.98 17.49 5.00
CA ALA A 29 19.69 16.87 4.75
C ALA A 29 19.58 16.34 3.32
N SER A 30 20.12 17.05 2.32
CA SER A 30 20.16 16.60 0.93
C SER A 30 21.02 15.34 0.78
N ASP A 31 22.21 15.31 1.40
CA ASP A 31 23.09 14.14 1.39
C ASP A 31 22.43 12.93 2.08
N ALA A 32 21.78 13.15 3.24
CA ALA A 32 21.05 12.11 3.96
C ALA A 32 19.85 11.58 3.15
N MET A 33 19.15 12.45 2.41
CA MET A 33 18.06 12.05 1.53
C MET A 33 18.56 11.14 0.42
N VAL A 34 19.65 11.48 -0.26
CA VAL A 34 20.25 10.64 -1.31
C VAL A 34 20.69 9.30 -0.74
N LEU A 35 21.39 9.28 0.40
CA LEU A 35 21.84 8.06 1.05
C LEU A 35 20.67 7.14 1.43
N THR A 36 19.63 7.70 2.07
CA THR A 36 18.47 6.92 2.47
C THR A 36 17.68 6.40 1.27
N MET A 37 17.59 7.17 0.18
CA MET A 37 16.99 6.76 -1.08
C MET A 37 17.76 5.59 -1.71
N MET A 38 19.10 5.64 -1.74
CA MET A 38 19.95 4.54 -2.23
C MET A 38 19.77 3.27 -1.38
N LEU A 39 19.78 3.40 -0.04
CA LEU A 39 19.53 2.27 0.87
C LEU A 39 18.13 1.69 0.72
N HIS A 40 17.11 2.55 0.55
CA HIS A 40 15.74 2.13 0.28
C HIS A 40 15.67 1.30 -1.00
N MET A 41 16.27 1.77 -2.08
CA MET A 41 16.28 1.07 -3.35
C MET A 41 17.07 -0.24 -3.31
N LEU A 42 18.26 -0.23 -2.68
CA LEU A 42 19.07 -1.44 -2.45
C LEU A 42 18.28 -2.49 -1.66
N ARG A 43 17.56 -2.07 -0.60
CA ARG A 43 16.68 -2.96 0.16
C ARG A 43 15.60 -3.58 -0.71
N TYR A 44 14.90 -2.79 -1.53
CA TYR A 44 13.87 -3.31 -2.43
C TYR A 44 14.44 -4.27 -3.46
N PHE A 45 15.62 -3.98 -3.99
CA PHE A 45 16.35 -4.87 -4.89
C PHE A 45 16.74 -6.18 -4.20
N ALA A 46 17.42 -6.10 -3.04
CA ALA A 46 17.92 -7.27 -2.31
C ALA A 46 16.81 -8.24 -1.89
N PHE A 47 15.62 -7.72 -1.56
CA PHE A 47 14.46 -8.53 -1.19
C PHE A 47 13.52 -8.81 -2.36
N ASN A 48 13.93 -8.56 -3.60
CA ASN A 48 13.14 -8.81 -4.81
C ASN A 48 11.74 -8.15 -4.78
N LEU A 49 11.61 -6.96 -4.19
CA LEU A 49 10.35 -6.27 -3.95
C LEU A 49 9.96 -5.29 -5.09
N PHE A 50 10.38 -5.54 -6.31
CA PHE A 50 10.12 -4.70 -7.48
C PHE A 50 9.22 -5.38 -8.53
N HIS A 51 8.71 -6.57 -8.24
CA HIS A 51 7.79 -7.32 -9.12
C HIS A 51 6.32 -7.18 -8.70
N GLY A 52 5.41 -7.72 -9.52
CA GLY A 52 3.99 -7.72 -9.29
C GLY A 52 3.43 -6.31 -9.18
N PHE A 53 2.53 -6.04 -8.25
CA PHE A 53 1.92 -4.71 -8.08
C PHE A 53 2.89 -3.59 -7.71
N ARG A 54 4.13 -3.91 -7.33
CA ARG A 54 5.19 -2.95 -6.94
C ARG A 54 6.03 -2.44 -8.11
N TRP A 55 5.87 -2.98 -9.32
CA TRP A 55 6.61 -2.54 -10.50
C TRP A 55 6.47 -1.04 -10.75
N PHE A 56 5.28 -0.51 -10.55
CA PHE A 56 5.00 0.92 -10.72
C PHE A 56 5.79 1.79 -9.73
N SER A 57 5.79 1.41 -8.44
CA SER A 57 6.58 2.12 -7.42
C SER A 57 8.08 2.02 -7.70
N TRP A 58 8.57 0.91 -8.24
CA TRP A 58 9.97 0.79 -8.66
C TRP A 58 10.30 1.76 -9.80
N VAL A 59 9.52 1.77 -10.88
CA VAL A 59 9.74 2.65 -12.04
C VAL A 59 9.67 4.13 -11.67
N THR A 60 8.66 4.52 -10.88
CA THR A 60 8.56 5.91 -10.38
C THR A 60 9.70 6.25 -9.43
N GLY A 61 10.24 5.28 -8.68
CA GLY A 61 11.43 5.44 -7.86
C GLY A 61 12.68 5.76 -8.69
N VAL A 62 12.86 5.10 -9.83
CA VAL A 62 13.97 5.41 -10.77
C VAL A 62 13.85 6.85 -11.32
N ALA A 63 12.65 7.29 -11.66
CA ALA A 63 12.42 8.68 -12.08
C ALA A 63 12.73 9.70 -10.95
N LEU A 64 12.36 9.37 -9.72
CA LEU A 64 12.67 10.20 -8.54
C LEU A 64 14.18 10.37 -8.32
N ILE A 65 14.99 9.33 -8.55
CA ILE A 65 16.46 9.43 -8.45
C ILE A 65 16.98 10.54 -9.35
N TRP A 66 16.55 10.56 -10.61
CA TRP A 66 17.01 11.56 -11.58
C TRP A 66 16.58 12.96 -11.24
N LEU A 67 15.36 13.14 -10.76
CA LEU A 67 14.86 14.46 -10.33
C LEU A 67 15.62 14.99 -9.10
N VAL A 68 15.86 14.10 -8.12
CA VAL A 68 16.66 14.44 -6.92
C VAL A 68 18.10 14.77 -7.30
N TYR A 69 18.71 13.97 -8.19
CA TYR A 69 20.05 14.20 -8.70
C TYR A 69 20.14 15.56 -9.41
N ALA A 70 19.23 15.84 -10.35
CA ALA A 70 19.20 17.11 -11.07
C ALA A 70 18.99 18.31 -10.14
N SER A 71 18.12 18.19 -9.13
CA SER A 71 17.91 19.22 -8.11
C SER A 71 19.16 19.46 -7.27
N GLY A 72 19.83 18.39 -6.83
CA GLY A 72 21.06 18.48 -6.03
C GLY A 72 22.21 19.11 -6.80
N VAL A 73 22.47 18.63 -8.02
CA VAL A 73 23.51 19.21 -8.90
C VAL A 73 23.25 20.70 -9.18
N ASN A 74 22.00 21.07 -9.46
CA ASN A 74 21.62 22.47 -9.64
C ASN A 74 21.88 23.29 -8.37
N GLY A 75 21.66 22.73 -7.17
CA GLY A 75 21.96 23.39 -5.90
C GLY A 75 23.45 23.70 -5.69
N TYR A 76 24.36 22.88 -6.26
CA TYR A 76 25.79 23.16 -6.23
C TYR A 76 26.21 24.36 -7.09
N MET A 77 25.44 24.71 -8.11
CA MET A 77 25.73 25.81 -9.02
C MET A 77 25.40 27.18 -8.40
N LEU A 78 24.45 27.22 -7.46
CA LEU A 78 23.93 28.49 -6.89
C LEU A 78 24.94 29.32 -6.10
N PRO A 79 25.84 28.75 -5.26
CA PRO A 79 26.81 29.53 -4.50
C PRO A 79 27.83 30.31 -5.33
N TRP A 80 28.00 29.95 -6.57
CA TRP A 80 28.91 30.57 -7.55
C TRP A 80 30.35 30.70 -7.04
N ASP A 81 30.83 29.69 -6.37
CA ASP A 81 32.24 29.51 -5.96
C ASP A 81 33.00 28.63 -6.98
N ALA A 82 34.25 28.30 -6.71
CA ALA A 82 35.04 27.47 -7.63
C ALA A 82 34.46 26.08 -7.86
N LEU A 83 33.83 25.48 -6.83
CA LEU A 83 33.12 24.21 -6.98
C LEU A 83 31.89 24.38 -7.89
N ALA A 84 31.11 25.43 -7.68
CA ALA A 84 29.95 25.76 -8.53
C ALA A 84 30.35 25.97 -10.00
N GLN A 85 31.46 26.66 -10.23
CA GLN A 85 32.03 26.84 -11.58
C GLN A 85 32.34 25.47 -12.22
N TYR A 86 33.07 24.61 -11.53
CA TYR A 86 33.40 23.27 -12.03
C TYR A 86 32.16 22.46 -12.34
N VAL A 87 31.22 22.39 -11.40
CA VAL A 87 29.96 21.66 -11.56
C VAL A 87 29.16 22.21 -12.75
N THR A 88 29.06 23.52 -12.88
CA THR A 88 28.31 24.15 -13.97
C THR A 88 28.93 23.83 -15.33
N VAL A 89 30.23 24.12 -15.52
CA VAL A 89 30.91 23.86 -16.78
C VAL A 89 30.75 22.41 -17.19
N THR A 90 31.13 21.46 -16.31
CA THR A 90 31.08 20.04 -16.60
C THR A 90 29.66 19.52 -16.89
N SER A 91 28.65 20.02 -16.15
CA SER A 91 27.25 19.63 -16.39
C SER A 91 26.75 20.12 -17.74
N PHE A 92 27.06 21.35 -18.10
CA PHE A 92 26.60 21.94 -19.35
C PHE A 92 27.34 21.34 -20.55
N GLU A 93 28.61 20.99 -20.43
CA GLU A 93 29.35 20.22 -21.43
C GLU A 93 28.74 18.83 -21.63
N MET A 94 28.39 18.13 -20.53
CA MET A 94 27.73 16.84 -20.57
C MET A 94 26.36 16.91 -21.28
N LEU A 95 25.56 17.94 -20.99
CA LEU A 95 24.26 18.13 -21.63
C LEU A 95 24.38 18.56 -23.10
N ASP A 96 25.35 19.41 -23.43
CA ASP A 96 25.61 19.91 -24.79
C ASP A 96 26.13 18.83 -25.75
N TRP A 97 26.63 17.72 -25.21
CA TRP A 97 26.96 16.53 -25.99
C TRP A 97 25.69 15.89 -26.62
N LEU A 98 24.54 16.06 -26.01
CA LEU A 98 23.27 15.53 -26.53
C LEU A 98 22.83 16.32 -27.79
N PRO A 99 22.38 15.63 -28.85
CA PRO A 99 22.00 16.28 -30.11
C PRO A 99 21.01 17.46 -30.02
N PRO A 100 20.00 17.44 -29.09
CA PRO A 100 19.07 18.56 -28.97
C PRO A 100 19.72 19.87 -28.53
N PHE A 101 20.84 19.83 -27.81
CA PHE A 101 21.52 21.00 -27.27
C PHE A 101 22.71 21.44 -28.13
N SER A 102 23.55 20.54 -28.59
CA SER A 102 24.64 20.75 -29.55
C SER A 102 25.46 22.04 -29.31
N GLY A 103 25.96 22.23 -28.08
CA GLY A 103 26.78 23.39 -27.69
C GLY A 103 25.99 24.67 -27.39
N THR A 104 24.67 24.62 -27.41
CA THR A 104 23.84 25.84 -27.20
C THR A 104 23.79 26.25 -25.73
N LEU A 105 23.89 25.31 -24.79
CA LEU A 105 23.82 25.59 -23.36
C LEU A 105 25.07 26.33 -22.89
N MET A 106 26.26 25.84 -23.23
CA MET A 106 27.53 26.50 -22.90
C MET A 106 27.58 27.91 -23.47
N ARG A 107 27.25 28.07 -24.77
CA ARG A 107 27.28 29.35 -25.47
C ARG A 107 26.31 30.37 -24.88
N ASN A 108 25.10 29.97 -24.50
CA ASN A 108 24.07 30.90 -24.07
C ASN A 108 24.08 31.19 -22.58
N PHE A 109 24.72 30.34 -21.74
CA PHE A 109 24.62 30.46 -20.29
C PHE A 109 25.96 30.45 -19.54
N VAL A 110 27.04 29.90 -20.10
CA VAL A 110 28.28 29.63 -19.33
C VAL A 110 29.50 30.38 -19.86
N TYR A 111 29.52 30.85 -21.11
CA TYR A 111 30.63 31.70 -21.54
C TYR A 111 30.66 33.04 -20.76
N ALA A 112 31.86 33.59 -20.59
CA ALA A 112 32.10 34.75 -19.71
C ALA A 112 31.13 35.91 -19.94
N ASP A 113 30.75 36.16 -21.19
CA ASP A 113 29.84 37.23 -21.56
C ASP A 113 28.34 36.85 -21.46
N SER A 114 28.02 35.58 -21.28
CA SER A 114 26.63 35.08 -21.22
C SER A 114 26.12 34.88 -19.80
N VAL A 115 27.00 34.72 -18.81
CA VAL A 115 26.61 34.59 -17.41
C VAL A 115 26.01 35.90 -16.90
N SER A 116 24.73 35.88 -16.59
CA SER A 116 23.93 37.04 -16.23
C SER A 116 22.92 36.74 -15.14
N ASP A 117 22.17 37.71 -14.66
CA ASP A 117 21.08 37.50 -13.70
C ASP A 117 20.01 36.58 -14.23
N ARG A 118 19.83 36.49 -15.54
CA ARG A 118 18.92 35.54 -16.19
C ARG A 118 19.35 34.11 -15.93
N PHE A 119 20.66 33.79 -15.95
CA PHE A 119 21.19 32.47 -15.63
C PHE A 119 20.87 32.08 -14.19
N PHE A 120 21.12 32.99 -13.20
CA PHE A 120 20.83 32.69 -11.79
C PHE A 120 19.33 32.61 -11.51
N SER A 121 18.52 33.42 -12.21
CA SER A 121 17.06 33.30 -12.13
C SER A 121 16.57 31.92 -12.61
N LEU A 122 17.15 31.40 -13.71
CA LEU A 122 16.87 30.09 -14.23
C LEU A 122 17.29 28.97 -13.22
N LEU A 123 18.54 29.08 -12.69
CA LEU A 123 19.02 28.12 -11.70
C LEU A 123 18.14 28.10 -10.45
N SER A 124 17.76 29.26 -9.94
CA SER A 124 16.88 29.36 -8.77
C SER A 124 15.49 28.82 -9.05
N PHE A 125 14.93 29.12 -10.22
CA PHE A 125 13.64 28.54 -10.63
C PHE A 125 13.69 27.03 -10.73
N LEU A 126 14.74 26.46 -11.31
CA LEU A 126 14.91 25.01 -11.39
C LEU A 126 15.10 24.38 -10.01
N HIS A 127 15.90 25.04 -9.13
CA HIS A 127 16.17 24.52 -7.78
C HIS A 127 14.94 24.52 -6.88
N ILE A 128 14.00 25.43 -7.09
CA ILE A 128 12.71 25.45 -6.38
C ILE A 128 11.70 24.54 -7.08
N GLY A 129 11.64 24.59 -8.40
CA GLY A 129 10.65 23.85 -9.19
C GLY A 129 10.85 22.34 -9.18
N LEU A 130 12.09 21.86 -9.31
CA LEU A 130 12.37 20.42 -9.30
C LEU A 130 11.92 19.73 -8.01
N PRO A 131 12.19 20.23 -6.80
CA PRO A 131 11.66 19.65 -5.57
C PRO A 131 10.14 19.60 -5.49
N LEU A 132 9.43 20.57 -6.08
CA LEU A 132 7.96 20.52 -6.15
C LEU A 132 7.49 19.36 -7.05
N VAL A 133 8.17 19.13 -8.16
CA VAL A 133 7.91 17.96 -9.03
C VAL A 133 8.26 16.66 -8.30
N VAL A 134 9.37 16.64 -7.54
CA VAL A 134 9.74 15.50 -6.69
C VAL A 134 8.63 15.19 -5.68
N LEU A 135 8.08 16.20 -5.01
CA LEU A 135 6.98 16.01 -4.05
C LEU A 135 5.73 15.44 -4.72
N LEU A 136 5.36 15.94 -5.90
CA LEU A 136 4.23 15.42 -6.67
C LEU A 136 4.47 13.95 -7.08
N LEU A 137 5.64 13.64 -7.63
CA LEU A 137 5.97 12.29 -8.06
C LEU A 137 6.12 11.34 -6.87
N MET A 138 6.63 11.81 -5.73
CA MET A 138 6.68 11.04 -4.49
C MET A 138 5.27 10.73 -3.96
N TRP A 139 4.34 11.68 -4.04
CA TRP A 139 2.94 11.43 -3.72
C TRP A 139 2.37 10.33 -4.62
N ILE A 140 2.59 10.38 -5.94
CA ILE A 140 2.18 9.34 -6.89
C ILE A 140 2.86 7.99 -6.55
N HIS A 141 4.15 8.02 -6.22
CA HIS A 141 4.95 6.83 -5.87
C HIS A 141 4.36 6.07 -4.68
N VAL A 142 3.91 6.77 -3.63
CA VAL A 142 3.38 6.14 -2.42
C VAL A 142 1.93 5.67 -2.55
N GLN A 143 1.13 6.23 -3.49
CA GLN A 143 -0.30 5.88 -3.65
C GLN A 143 -0.53 4.38 -3.98
N ARG A 144 0.42 3.74 -4.64
CA ARG A 144 0.34 2.32 -5.00
C ARG A 144 0.85 1.38 -3.90
N VAL A 145 1.32 1.91 -2.77
CA VAL A 145 1.79 1.12 -1.63
C VAL A 145 0.70 1.08 -0.55
N PRO A 146 0.00 -0.06 -0.38
CA PRO A 146 -1.06 -0.16 0.62
C PRO A 146 -0.54 0.16 2.02
N LYS A 147 -1.21 1.06 2.73
CA LYS A 147 -0.86 1.49 4.11
C LYS A 147 0.59 1.96 4.25
N ALA A 148 1.11 2.72 3.28
CA ALA A 148 2.44 3.31 3.37
C ALA A 148 2.57 4.14 4.66
N ARG A 149 3.57 3.82 5.48
CA ARG A 149 3.90 4.63 6.67
C ARG A 149 4.85 5.74 6.24
N THR A 150 4.32 6.93 6.03
CA THR A 150 5.07 8.12 5.61
C THR A 150 5.59 8.94 6.78
N THR A 151 5.06 8.74 7.97
CA THR A 151 5.49 9.45 9.19
C THR A 151 6.40 8.55 10.03
N PRO A 152 7.67 8.92 10.22
CA PRO A 152 8.58 8.16 11.06
C PRO A 152 8.23 8.29 12.55
N PRO A 153 8.64 7.32 13.40
CA PRO A 153 8.49 7.41 14.85
C PRO A 153 9.20 8.64 15.42
N ARG A 154 8.61 9.28 16.44
CA ARG A 154 9.18 10.48 17.09
C ARG A 154 10.66 10.36 17.48
N PRO A 155 11.16 9.25 18.08
CA PRO A 155 12.59 9.11 18.41
C PRO A 155 13.49 9.19 17.18
N VAL A 156 13.05 8.64 16.02
CA VAL A 156 13.81 8.69 14.77
C VAL A 156 13.88 10.13 14.23
N VAL A 157 12.77 10.87 14.29
CA VAL A 157 12.75 12.30 13.89
C VAL A 157 13.69 13.12 14.78
N ILE A 158 13.59 12.96 16.10
CA ILE A 158 14.45 13.67 17.06
C ILE A 158 15.92 13.33 16.81
N GLY A 159 16.26 12.05 16.66
CA GLY A 159 17.62 11.60 16.35
C GLY A 159 18.15 12.21 15.06
N LEU A 160 17.37 12.19 13.99
CA LEU A 160 17.75 12.77 12.70
C LEU A 160 18.00 14.27 12.80
N VAL A 161 17.04 15.02 13.34
CA VAL A 161 17.16 16.48 13.50
C VAL A 161 18.35 16.86 14.38
N SER A 162 18.53 16.16 15.50
CA SER A 162 19.68 16.38 16.40
C SER A 162 21.00 16.11 15.69
N THR A 163 21.10 15.02 14.91
CA THR A 163 22.32 14.68 14.16
C THR A 163 22.63 15.75 13.12
N LEU A 164 21.63 16.19 12.33
CA LEU A 164 21.81 17.24 11.34
C LEU A 164 22.27 18.56 11.99
N LEU A 165 21.71 18.93 13.13
CA LEU A 165 22.11 20.14 13.87
C LEU A 165 23.54 20.02 14.40
N VAL A 166 23.88 18.90 15.04
CA VAL A 166 25.24 18.68 15.55
C VAL A 166 26.27 18.69 14.43
N MET A 167 26.01 18.02 13.30
CA MET A 167 26.89 18.07 12.12
C MET A 167 27.04 19.47 11.58
N SER A 168 25.94 20.24 11.50
CA SER A 168 25.95 21.62 10.99
C SER A 168 26.76 22.57 11.86
N LEU A 169 26.81 22.32 13.16
CA LEU A 169 27.62 23.10 14.12
C LEU A 169 29.09 22.65 14.14
N ALA A 170 29.35 21.35 14.09
CA ALA A 170 30.69 20.80 14.16
C ALA A 170 31.49 20.95 12.86
N ALA A 171 30.82 20.89 11.72
CA ALA A 171 31.43 20.94 10.39
C ALA A 171 30.58 21.82 9.46
N PRO A 172 30.58 23.15 9.63
CA PRO A 172 29.76 24.04 8.80
C PRO A 172 30.18 23.97 7.32
N VAL A 173 29.18 24.02 6.46
CA VAL A 173 29.38 23.98 5.00
C VAL A 173 29.87 25.36 4.52
N LEU A 174 31.08 25.39 3.95
CA LEU A 174 31.72 26.56 3.45
C LEU A 174 31.85 26.51 1.92
N SER A 175 31.99 27.69 1.30
CA SER A 175 32.33 27.82 -0.13
C SER A 175 33.76 27.39 -0.40
N GLN A 176 34.04 26.86 -1.60
CA GLN A 176 35.36 26.34 -1.97
C GLN A 176 36.02 27.20 -3.03
N GLY A 177 37.27 27.58 -2.80
CA GLY A 177 38.15 28.19 -3.81
C GLY A 177 37.87 29.65 -4.19
N GLY A 178 37.00 30.33 -3.43
CA GLY A 178 36.62 31.74 -3.71
C GLY A 178 35.56 31.87 -4.81
N ALA A 179 35.27 33.11 -5.22
CA ALA A 179 34.28 33.39 -6.24
C ALA A 179 34.65 32.79 -7.61
N ALA A 180 33.65 32.27 -8.33
CA ALA A 180 33.84 31.73 -9.68
C ALA A 180 34.45 32.74 -10.63
N ASN A 181 35.39 32.28 -11.45
CA ASN A 181 36.05 33.09 -12.49
C ASN A 181 36.24 32.23 -13.74
N LEU A 182 35.36 32.39 -14.72
CA LEU A 182 35.36 31.61 -15.95
C LEU A 182 36.59 31.82 -16.84
N ALA A 183 37.38 32.89 -16.59
CA ALA A 183 38.66 33.10 -17.26
C ALA A 183 39.80 32.24 -16.67
N LYS A 184 39.56 31.54 -15.55
CA LYS A 184 40.54 30.69 -14.87
C LYS A 184 40.03 29.27 -14.74
N ALA A 185 40.92 28.31 -15.06
CA ALA A 185 40.61 26.91 -14.83
C ALA A 185 40.56 26.61 -13.32
N VAL A 186 39.62 25.80 -12.91
CA VAL A 186 39.52 25.28 -11.53
C VAL A 186 40.55 24.19 -11.34
N MET A 187 41.54 24.40 -10.49
CA MET A 187 42.68 23.47 -10.32
C MET A 187 42.39 22.35 -9.34
N SER A 188 41.64 22.62 -8.28
CA SER A 188 41.29 21.59 -7.29
C SER A 188 40.01 21.94 -6.53
N VAL A 189 39.13 20.98 -6.36
CA VAL A 189 37.91 21.05 -5.55
C VAL A 189 37.67 19.72 -4.86
N LYS A 190 37.01 19.76 -3.72
CA LYS A 190 36.56 18.54 -3.03
C LYS A 190 35.17 18.18 -3.52
N LEU A 191 35.07 17.04 -4.19
CA LEU A 191 33.78 16.50 -4.65
C LEU A 191 33.17 15.63 -3.55
N ASP A 192 31.86 15.71 -3.38
CA ASP A 192 31.16 14.71 -2.58
C ASP A 192 31.00 13.43 -3.41
N TRP A 193 30.93 12.32 -2.72
CA TRP A 193 30.83 11.01 -3.36
C TRP A 193 29.36 10.54 -3.58
N PHE A 194 28.38 11.37 -3.24
CA PHE A 194 26.95 11.09 -3.50
C PHE A 194 26.48 11.75 -4.80
N LEU A 195 26.25 13.05 -4.73
CA LEU A 195 25.69 13.83 -5.84
C LEU A 195 26.72 14.11 -6.94
N LEU A 196 28.00 14.23 -6.59
CA LEU A 196 29.08 14.52 -7.55
C LEU A 196 29.93 13.28 -7.89
N ALA A 197 29.48 12.06 -7.54
CA ALA A 197 30.20 10.82 -7.82
C ALA A 197 30.47 10.58 -9.32
N LEU A 198 29.65 11.14 -10.20
CA LEU A 198 29.81 11.00 -11.65
C LEU A 198 30.88 11.93 -12.23
N TYR A 199 31.23 13.02 -11.55
CA TYR A 199 32.10 14.07 -12.08
C TYR A 199 33.55 13.62 -12.33
N PRO A 200 34.18 12.78 -11.51
CA PRO A 200 35.48 12.21 -11.84
C PRO A 200 35.48 11.41 -13.16
N LEU A 201 34.38 10.74 -13.48
CA LEU A 201 34.25 10.02 -14.77
C LEU A 201 34.13 11.02 -15.94
N LEU A 202 33.37 12.10 -15.76
CA LEU A 202 33.20 13.14 -16.78
C LEU A 202 34.52 13.84 -17.17
N SER A 203 35.50 13.87 -16.25
CA SER A 203 36.82 14.43 -16.52
C SER A 203 37.80 13.44 -17.14
N GLN A 204 37.54 12.13 -17.10
CA GLN A 204 38.47 11.08 -17.53
C GLN A 204 37.99 10.31 -18.76
N TRP A 205 36.67 10.18 -18.95
CA TRP A 205 36.10 9.37 -20.00
C TRP A 205 35.44 10.24 -21.08
N PRO A 206 35.37 9.76 -22.33
CA PRO A 206 34.58 10.42 -23.37
C PRO A 206 33.11 10.54 -22.93
N LEU A 207 32.50 11.69 -23.15
CA LEU A 207 31.11 11.98 -22.72
C LEU A 207 30.10 10.94 -23.24
N GLY A 208 30.32 10.42 -24.45
CA GLY A 208 29.47 9.37 -25.04
C GLY A 208 29.49 8.07 -24.22
N GLU A 209 30.63 7.67 -23.67
CA GLU A 209 30.76 6.48 -22.84
C GLU A 209 30.07 6.68 -21.47
N VAL A 210 30.21 7.89 -20.90
CA VAL A 210 29.49 8.22 -19.65
C VAL A 210 27.97 8.20 -19.87
N TRP A 211 27.49 8.77 -20.98
CA TRP A 211 26.08 8.70 -21.34
C TRP A 211 25.60 7.26 -21.57
N ALA A 212 26.40 6.44 -22.25
CA ALA A 212 26.08 5.02 -22.46
C ALA A 212 25.98 4.25 -21.13
N LEU A 213 26.91 4.49 -20.19
CA LEU A 213 26.91 3.90 -18.84
C LEU A 213 25.65 4.30 -18.07
N VAL A 214 25.40 5.62 -17.99
CA VAL A 214 24.27 6.19 -17.25
C VAL A 214 22.93 5.71 -17.82
N SER A 215 22.77 5.77 -19.15
CA SER A 215 21.55 5.31 -19.83
C SER A 215 21.38 3.79 -19.71
N GLY A 216 22.47 3.03 -19.81
CA GLY A 216 22.47 1.57 -19.66
C GLY A 216 22.03 1.14 -18.26
N ILE A 217 22.58 1.74 -17.21
CA ILE A 217 22.18 1.46 -15.82
C ILE A 217 20.70 1.85 -15.62
N THR A 218 20.30 3.01 -16.11
CA THR A 218 18.90 3.46 -15.98
C THR A 218 17.94 2.51 -16.69
N LEU A 219 18.28 2.07 -17.90
CA LEU A 219 17.48 1.12 -18.67
C LEU A 219 17.37 -0.24 -17.95
N VAL A 220 18.49 -0.75 -17.44
CA VAL A 220 18.50 -2.00 -16.65
C VAL A 220 17.57 -1.85 -15.45
N MET A 221 17.67 -0.74 -14.70
CA MET A 221 16.81 -0.48 -13.55
C MET A 221 15.32 -0.42 -13.92
N LEU A 222 14.98 0.22 -15.05
CA LEU A 222 13.60 0.29 -15.54
C LEU A 222 13.06 -1.07 -15.99
N LEU A 223 13.92 -1.93 -16.54
CA LEU A 223 13.54 -3.25 -17.05
C LEU A 223 13.54 -4.35 -15.97
N LEU A 224 14.17 -4.13 -14.81
CA LEU A 224 14.20 -5.11 -13.72
C LEU A 224 12.83 -5.71 -13.35
N PRO A 225 11.72 -4.94 -13.27
CA PRO A 225 10.41 -5.51 -12.98
C PRO A 225 9.91 -6.51 -14.04
N LEU A 226 10.41 -6.42 -15.26
CA LEU A 226 10.06 -7.31 -16.38
C LEU A 226 10.95 -8.56 -16.40
N TRP A 227 12.02 -8.60 -15.59
CA TRP A 227 12.90 -9.74 -15.54
C TRP A 227 12.14 -10.99 -15.11
N PRO A 228 12.20 -12.09 -15.87
CA PRO A 228 11.47 -13.29 -15.54
C PRO A 228 11.92 -13.81 -14.17
N GLN A 229 10.99 -13.87 -13.24
CA GLN A 229 11.27 -14.56 -11.98
C GLN A 229 11.61 -16.01 -12.29
N ARG A 230 12.71 -16.51 -11.76
CA ARG A 230 12.94 -17.95 -11.71
C ARG A 230 11.78 -18.53 -10.89
N ARG A 231 10.75 -18.97 -11.57
CA ARG A 231 9.79 -19.89 -10.97
C ARG A 231 10.64 -21.06 -10.52
N SER A 232 10.60 -21.38 -9.23
CA SER A 232 11.13 -22.65 -8.74
C SER A 232 10.45 -23.72 -9.59
N THR A 233 11.14 -24.25 -10.56
CA THR A 233 10.73 -25.43 -11.31
C THR A 233 10.97 -26.61 -10.38
N ALA A 234 10.14 -26.75 -9.37
CA ALA A 234 9.89 -28.07 -8.81
C ALA A 234 9.24 -28.85 -9.95
N GLN A 235 10.06 -29.54 -10.74
CA GLN A 235 9.60 -30.55 -11.69
C GLN A 235 9.11 -31.73 -10.88
N GLY A 236 7.82 -31.71 -10.57
CA GLY A 236 7.12 -32.76 -9.86
C GLY A 236 5.80 -32.20 -9.33
N THR A 237 4.81 -33.05 -9.27
CA THR A 237 3.56 -32.75 -8.56
C THR A 237 3.92 -32.69 -7.08
N LEU A 238 3.88 -31.51 -6.46
CA LEU A 238 4.11 -31.37 -5.03
C LEU A 238 2.88 -31.88 -4.27
N HIS A 239 3.09 -32.50 -3.13
CA HIS A 239 2.03 -33.02 -2.29
C HIS A 239 1.98 -32.23 -0.98
N ALA A 240 0.77 -31.95 -0.53
CA ALA A 240 0.53 -31.40 0.80
C ALA A 240 -0.42 -32.33 1.56
N THR A 241 -0.10 -32.53 2.83
CA THR A 241 -0.96 -33.26 3.76
C THR A 241 -1.46 -32.27 4.81
N VAL A 242 -2.77 -32.18 4.99
CA VAL A 242 -3.39 -31.41 6.07
C VAL A 242 -3.90 -32.36 7.17
N ARG A 243 -3.64 -31.97 8.42
CA ARG A 243 -4.10 -32.67 9.62
C ARG A 243 -4.93 -31.74 10.49
N GLY A 244 -5.90 -32.27 11.18
CA GLY A 244 -6.71 -31.61 12.22
C GLY A 244 -6.78 -32.44 13.48
N GLU A 245 -7.15 -31.85 14.59
CA GLU A 245 -7.36 -32.56 15.84
C GLU A 245 -8.52 -33.57 15.67
N GLY A 246 -8.22 -34.89 15.80
CA GLY A 246 -9.21 -35.95 15.69
C GLY A 246 -9.73 -36.27 14.29
N ALA A 247 -9.20 -35.63 13.24
CA ALA A 247 -9.60 -35.85 11.86
C ALA A 247 -8.61 -36.75 11.10
N SER A 248 -9.11 -37.46 10.09
CA SER A 248 -8.26 -38.18 9.14
C SER A 248 -7.43 -37.15 8.32
N ALA A 249 -6.14 -37.43 8.16
CA ALA A 249 -5.29 -36.63 7.29
C ALA A 249 -5.83 -36.65 5.84
N ALA A 250 -5.80 -35.48 5.18
CA ALA A 250 -6.18 -35.38 3.78
C ALA A 250 -4.96 -34.94 2.95
N GLU A 251 -4.73 -35.61 1.83
CA GLU A 251 -3.66 -35.32 0.90
C GLU A 251 -4.21 -34.59 -0.34
N PHE A 252 -3.46 -33.62 -0.83
CA PHE A 252 -3.79 -32.89 -2.06
C PHE A 252 -2.54 -32.47 -2.81
N THR A 253 -2.69 -32.26 -4.11
CA THR A 253 -1.61 -31.90 -5.02
C THR A 253 -1.57 -30.39 -5.22
N LEU A 254 -0.36 -29.85 -5.35
CA LEU A 254 -0.13 -28.43 -5.62
C LEU A 254 0.35 -28.22 -7.07
N ARG A 255 -0.14 -27.17 -7.69
CA ARG A 255 0.41 -26.65 -8.94
C ARG A 255 1.59 -25.72 -8.66
N PRO A 256 2.54 -25.59 -9.57
CA PRO A 256 3.66 -24.66 -9.40
C PRO A 256 3.21 -23.23 -9.08
N GLY A 257 3.68 -22.70 -7.93
CA GLY A 257 3.35 -21.35 -7.48
C GLY A 257 1.93 -21.19 -6.89
N GLU A 258 1.17 -22.25 -6.71
CA GLU A 258 -0.14 -22.23 -6.04
C GLU A 258 0.03 -22.11 -4.52
N THR A 259 -0.88 -21.42 -3.85
CA THR A 259 -0.88 -21.34 -2.39
C THR A 259 -1.47 -22.60 -1.77
N LEU A 260 -1.10 -22.91 -0.53
CA LEU A 260 -1.69 -24.03 0.21
C LEU A 260 -3.22 -23.95 0.27
N LEU A 261 -3.75 -22.73 0.49
CA LEU A 261 -5.20 -22.52 0.54
C LEU A 261 -5.87 -22.82 -0.80
N ASP A 262 -5.35 -22.24 -1.89
CA ASP A 262 -5.97 -22.40 -3.21
C ASP A 262 -5.94 -23.86 -3.67
N ALA A 263 -4.82 -24.56 -3.43
CA ALA A 263 -4.68 -25.97 -3.74
C ALA A 263 -5.63 -26.85 -2.93
N GLY A 264 -5.73 -26.61 -1.61
CA GLY A 264 -6.64 -27.36 -0.74
C GLY A 264 -8.10 -27.12 -1.09
N LEU A 265 -8.50 -25.88 -1.38
CA LEU A 265 -9.87 -25.57 -1.83
C LEU A 265 -10.18 -26.19 -3.20
N ARG A 266 -9.21 -26.20 -4.12
CA ARG A 266 -9.35 -26.88 -5.42
C ARG A 266 -9.49 -28.41 -5.24
N ALA A 267 -8.87 -28.99 -4.22
CA ALA A 267 -9.03 -30.40 -3.86
C ALA A 267 -10.34 -30.69 -3.11
N GLY A 268 -11.18 -29.69 -2.89
CA GLY A 268 -12.45 -29.84 -2.20
C GLY A 268 -12.36 -29.92 -0.68
N LEU A 269 -11.25 -29.44 -0.07
CA LEU A 269 -11.08 -29.48 1.38
C LEU A 269 -11.74 -28.26 2.05
N ALA A 270 -12.40 -28.48 3.18
CA ALA A 270 -12.98 -27.42 4.02
C ALA A 270 -11.89 -26.79 4.89
N LEU A 271 -11.15 -25.85 4.35
CA LEU A 271 -10.10 -25.11 5.06
C LEU A 271 -10.62 -23.76 5.57
N PRO A 272 -10.21 -23.30 6.76
CA PRO A 272 -10.61 -21.99 7.28
C PRO A 272 -9.94 -20.86 6.50
N TYR A 273 -10.72 -19.89 6.00
CA TYR A 273 -10.21 -18.68 5.36
C TYR A 273 -11.28 -17.59 5.29
N GLU A 274 -10.84 -16.34 5.07
CA GLU A 274 -11.72 -15.19 4.78
C GLU A 274 -11.12 -14.28 3.70
N CYS A 275 -10.07 -13.51 4.03
CA CYS A 275 -9.59 -12.39 3.19
C CYS A 275 -8.75 -12.81 1.98
N ARG A 276 -8.19 -13.99 1.92
CA ARG A 276 -7.28 -14.54 0.88
C ARG A 276 -6.05 -13.69 0.54
N ASN A 277 -5.75 -12.65 1.34
CA ASN A 277 -4.67 -11.70 1.06
C ASN A 277 -3.70 -11.49 2.24
N GLY A 278 -3.74 -12.38 3.23
CA GLY A 278 -2.83 -12.34 4.38
C GLY A 278 -3.14 -11.26 5.42
N ALA A 279 -4.37 -10.74 5.48
CA ALA A 279 -4.72 -9.64 6.37
C ALA A 279 -5.46 -10.07 7.65
N CYS A 280 -6.29 -11.13 7.61
CA CYS A 280 -7.19 -11.49 8.72
C CYS A 280 -6.63 -12.53 9.70
N GLY A 281 -5.70 -13.40 9.28
CA GLY A 281 -5.12 -14.44 10.12
C GLY A 281 -5.95 -15.72 10.24
N LEU A 282 -7.16 -15.80 9.68
CA LEU A 282 -8.05 -16.97 9.83
C LEU A 282 -7.53 -18.25 9.17
N CYS A 283 -6.72 -18.13 8.13
CA CYS A 283 -6.08 -19.26 7.46
C CYS A 283 -4.73 -19.65 8.07
N LEU A 284 -4.54 -19.43 9.37
CA LEU A 284 -3.31 -19.79 10.08
C LEU A 284 -3.20 -21.32 10.16
N CYS A 285 -2.02 -21.85 9.89
CA CYS A 285 -1.68 -23.27 10.05
C CYS A 285 -0.31 -23.43 10.69
N SER A 286 -0.05 -24.56 11.30
CA SER A 286 1.28 -24.98 11.76
C SER A 286 1.95 -25.81 10.67
N LEU A 287 3.17 -25.49 10.32
CA LEU A 287 4.00 -26.24 9.39
C LEU A 287 4.73 -27.33 10.17
N GLU A 288 4.30 -28.58 10.03
CA GLU A 288 4.92 -29.73 10.71
C GLU A 288 6.13 -30.28 9.95
N GLN A 289 6.06 -30.28 8.60
CA GLN A 289 7.14 -30.74 7.74
C GLN A 289 7.19 -29.90 6.46
N GLY A 290 8.40 -29.77 5.90
CA GLY A 290 8.65 -29.01 4.68
C GLY A 290 8.90 -27.51 4.90
N THR A 291 8.97 -26.76 3.81
CA THR A 291 9.19 -25.32 3.84
C THR A 291 8.25 -24.60 2.88
N VAL A 292 7.83 -23.40 3.24
CA VAL A 292 6.97 -22.55 2.42
C VAL A 292 7.60 -21.15 2.26
N GLU A 293 7.39 -20.56 1.09
CA GLU A 293 7.64 -19.14 0.88
C GLU A 293 6.34 -18.37 1.18
N GLN A 294 6.41 -17.42 2.11
CA GLN A 294 5.27 -16.57 2.44
C GLN A 294 5.21 -15.38 1.47
N ARG A 295 4.14 -15.27 0.67
CA ARG A 295 3.82 -14.05 -0.07
C ARG A 295 3.60 -12.88 0.89
N PRO A 296 3.62 -11.61 0.43
CA PRO A 296 3.39 -10.46 1.29
C PRO A 296 2.08 -10.56 2.09
N TYR A 297 2.18 -10.37 3.40
CA TYR A 297 1.08 -10.43 4.37
C TYR A 297 1.20 -9.31 5.41
N GLN A 298 0.17 -9.13 6.25
CA GLN A 298 0.21 -8.17 7.35
C GLN A 298 0.77 -8.82 8.64
N LYS A 299 1.68 -8.13 9.32
CA LYS A 299 2.26 -8.63 10.58
C LYS A 299 1.25 -8.77 11.73
N SER A 300 0.09 -8.12 11.63
CA SER A 300 -1.03 -8.32 12.55
C SER A 300 -1.71 -9.68 12.38
N ALA A 301 -1.62 -10.29 11.19
CA ALA A 301 -2.17 -11.60 10.91
C ALA A 301 -1.18 -12.75 11.20
N LEU A 302 0.13 -12.49 11.06
CA LEU A 302 1.20 -13.43 11.36
C LEU A 302 2.42 -12.65 11.87
N SER A 303 2.67 -12.69 13.16
CA SER A 303 3.81 -12.00 13.79
C SER A 303 5.13 -12.76 13.53
N ASP A 304 6.27 -12.04 13.63
CA ASP A 304 7.59 -12.66 13.47
C ASP A 304 7.82 -13.80 14.49
N ALA A 305 7.26 -13.68 15.70
CA ALA A 305 7.32 -14.72 16.73
C ALA A 305 6.50 -15.97 16.37
N GLN A 306 5.38 -15.82 15.68
CA GLN A 306 4.58 -16.93 15.17
C GLN A 306 5.27 -17.61 14.00
N LEU A 307 5.80 -16.83 13.06
CA LEU A 307 6.58 -17.36 11.93
C LEU A 307 7.80 -18.17 12.41
N ALA A 308 8.52 -17.68 13.44
CA ALA A 308 9.64 -18.40 14.04
C ALA A 308 9.24 -19.72 14.74
N ARG A 309 7.97 -19.87 15.12
CA ARG A 309 7.41 -21.11 15.67
C ARG A 309 6.85 -22.05 14.59
N GLY A 310 7.08 -21.74 13.31
CA GLY A 310 6.63 -22.56 12.19
C GLY A 310 5.16 -22.36 11.79
N LEU A 311 4.52 -21.24 12.22
CA LEU A 311 3.17 -20.95 11.72
C LEU A 311 3.25 -20.26 10.35
N ALA A 312 2.22 -20.49 9.54
CA ALA A 312 2.09 -19.95 8.20
C ALA A 312 0.64 -19.53 7.90
N LEU A 313 0.45 -18.57 6.98
CA LEU A 313 -0.86 -18.23 6.44
C LEU A 313 -1.09 -19.00 5.14
N MET A 314 -1.98 -19.97 5.12
CA MET A 314 -2.23 -20.81 3.94
C MET A 314 -2.51 -20.01 2.67
N CYS A 315 -3.20 -18.87 2.77
CA CYS A 315 -3.51 -18.01 1.61
C CYS A 315 -2.28 -17.28 1.03
N CYS A 316 -1.16 -17.24 1.76
CA CYS A 316 0.08 -16.62 1.34
C CYS A 316 1.24 -17.61 1.24
N ALA A 317 1.08 -18.82 1.74
CA ALA A 317 2.12 -19.85 1.79
C ALA A 317 2.20 -20.61 0.46
N VAL A 318 3.33 -20.51 -0.23
CA VAL A 318 3.66 -21.29 -1.44
C VAL A 318 4.71 -22.32 -1.07
N PRO A 319 4.42 -23.62 -1.14
CA PRO A 319 5.38 -24.66 -0.83
C PRO A 319 6.55 -24.74 -1.81
N ASN A 320 7.74 -25.02 -1.28
CA ASN A 320 8.95 -25.25 -2.07
C ASN A 320 9.26 -26.75 -2.27
N GLY A 321 8.44 -27.62 -1.70
CA GLY A 321 8.51 -29.08 -1.74
C GLY A 321 7.27 -29.67 -1.12
N ASP A 322 7.27 -30.96 -0.84
CA ASP A 322 6.18 -31.61 -0.10
C ASP A 322 6.09 -31.05 1.33
N VAL A 323 4.86 -30.85 1.81
CA VAL A 323 4.60 -30.23 3.11
C VAL A 323 3.54 -30.97 3.90
N VAL A 324 3.68 -30.95 5.23
CA VAL A 324 2.63 -31.39 6.17
C VAL A 324 2.24 -30.21 7.03
N ILE A 325 0.95 -29.88 7.05
CA ILE A 325 0.39 -28.78 7.84
C ILE A 325 -0.67 -29.29 8.82
N ALA A 326 -0.71 -28.68 10.00
CA ALA A 326 -1.81 -28.84 10.94
C ALA A 326 -2.69 -27.59 10.93
N VAL A 327 -4.01 -27.80 10.86
CA VAL A 327 -5.00 -26.72 10.75
C VAL A 327 -6.04 -26.93 11.86
N ASP A 328 -6.17 -25.93 12.75
CA ASP A 328 -7.17 -25.95 13.81
C ASP A 328 -8.58 -25.91 13.19
N GLY A 329 -9.44 -26.79 13.68
CA GLY A 329 -10.81 -26.91 13.18
C GLY A 329 -10.95 -27.61 11.82
N PHE A 330 -9.89 -28.22 11.27
CA PHE A 330 -10.00 -29.08 10.11
C PHE A 330 -10.62 -30.42 10.52
N THR A 331 -11.76 -30.75 9.92
CA THR A 331 -12.56 -31.95 10.26
C THR A 331 -12.35 -33.12 9.29
N GLY A 332 -11.47 -32.98 8.29
CA GLY A 332 -11.27 -33.99 7.25
C GLY A 332 -12.42 -34.09 6.23
N ALA A 333 -13.47 -33.31 6.40
CA ALA A 333 -14.58 -33.29 5.45
C ALA A 333 -14.13 -32.74 4.11
N SER A 334 -14.39 -33.46 3.02
CA SER A 334 -14.39 -32.88 1.68
C SER A 334 -15.35 -31.70 1.70
N ALA A 335 -14.94 -30.55 1.16
CA ALA A 335 -15.89 -29.46 0.93
C ALA A 335 -16.99 -30.09 0.04
N THR A 336 -18.16 -30.28 0.59
CA THR A 336 -19.35 -30.57 -0.20
C THR A 336 -19.36 -29.49 -1.27
N GLU A 337 -19.60 -29.86 -2.54
CA GLU A 337 -19.77 -28.85 -3.60
C GLU A 337 -20.69 -27.78 -3.04
N VAL A 338 -20.19 -26.54 -2.99
CA VAL A 338 -21.00 -25.46 -2.39
C VAL A 338 -22.20 -25.33 -3.29
N PRO A 339 -23.40 -25.58 -2.77
CA PRO A 339 -24.57 -25.64 -3.62
C PRO A 339 -24.81 -24.30 -4.29
N GLN A 340 -25.14 -24.34 -5.57
CA GLN A 340 -25.54 -23.19 -6.35
C GLN A 340 -27.06 -23.10 -6.32
N TYR A 341 -27.55 -21.90 -6.13
CA TYR A 341 -28.97 -21.60 -6.06
C TYR A 341 -29.34 -20.52 -7.06
N GLU A 342 -30.55 -20.60 -7.56
CA GLU A 342 -31.22 -19.51 -8.24
C GLU A 342 -32.27 -18.90 -7.29
N ALA A 343 -32.24 -17.60 -7.10
CA ALA A 343 -33.20 -16.91 -6.24
C ALA A 343 -33.82 -15.73 -6.97
N ARG A 344 -35.11 -15.50 -6.74
CA ARG A 344 -35.85 -14.39 -7.32
C ARG A 344 -35.78 -13.16 -6.41
N VAL A 345 -35.53 -12.00 -6.95
CA VAL A 345 -35.64 -10.71 -6.26
C VAL A 345 -37.11 -10.42 -5.98
N VAL A 346 -37.51 -10.39 -4.73
CA VAL A 346 -38.91 -10.12 -4.32
C VAL A 346 -39.13 -8.76 -3.73
N ASN A 347 -38.06 -8.10 -3.27
CA ASN A 347 -38.14 -6.73 -2.77
C ASN A 347 -36.79 -6.03 -2.94
N MET A 348 -36.86 -4.76 -3.29
CA MET A 348 -35.73 -3.83 -3.37
C MET A 348 -36.12 -2.55 -2.64
N GLU A 349 -35.28 -2.09 -1.71
CA GLU A 349 -35.55 -0.90 -0.91
C GLU A 349 -34.27 -0.13 -0.66
N HIS A 350 -34.30 1.18 -0.94
CA HIS A 350 -33.20 2.08 -0.59
C HIS A 350 -33.14 2.26 0.94
N LEU A 351 -32.05 1.86 1.55
CA LEU A 351 -31.75 2.12 2.97
C LEU A 351 -30.98 3.43 3.15
N ALA A 352 -30.21 3.82 2.13
CA ALA A 352 -29.53 5.11 1.98
C ALA A 352 -29.35 5.40 0.49
N ASP A 353 -28.80 6.57 0.15
CA ASP A 353 -28.54 6.96 -1.24
C ASP A 353 -27.69 5.92 -2.01
N ASP A 354 -26.75 5.29 -1.31
CA ASP A 354 -25.81 4.31 -1.86
C ASP A 354 -25.97 2.90 -1.29
N VAL A 355 -27.03 2.61 -0.52
CA VAL A 355 -27.27 1.28 0.07
C VAL A 355 -28.66 0.77 -0.29
N MET A 356 -28.70 -0.38 -0.96
CA MET A 356 -29.92 -1.10 -1.35
C MET A 356 -30.09 -2.35 -0.48
N ARG A 357 -31.28 -2.53 0.07
CA ARG A 357 -31.72 -3.80 0.65
C ARG A 357 -32.32 -4.67 -0.44
N LEU A 358 -31.74 -5.85 -0.66
CA LEU A 358 -32.29 -6.88 -1.53
C LEU A 358 -32.90 -7.99 -0.68
N ARG A 359 -34.12 -8.42 -1.01
CA ARG A 359 -34.70 -9.63 -0.49
C ARG A 359 -34.92 -10.64 -1.59
N LEU A 360 -34.38 -11.85 -1.38
CA LEU A 360 -34.38 -12.91 -2.36
C LEU A 360 -35.20 -14.09 -1.84
N GLU A 361 -35.97 -14.72 -2.73
CA GLU A 361 -36.78 -15.90 -2.47
C GLU A 361 -36.25 -17.08 -3.26
N LEU A 362 -36.08 -18.23 -2.61
CA LEU A 362 -35.73 -19.47 -3.29
C LEU A 362 -36.97 -20.12 -3.94
N PRO A 363 -36.79 -20.88 -5.05
CA PRO A 363 -37.87 -21.60 -5.69
C PRO A 363 -38.64 -22.51 -4.73
N GLY A 364 -39.95 -22.49 -4.84
CA GLY A 364 -40.83 -23.33 -3.99
C GLY A 364 -40.86 -22.92 -2.53
N ALA A 365 -40.53 -21.67 -2.21
CA ALA A 365 -40.40 -21.15 -0.84
C ALA A 365 -39.45 -21.96 0.03
N ALA A 366 -38.42 -22.57 -0.58
CA ALA A 366 -37.38 -23.29 0.14
C ALA A 366 -36.63 -22.35 1.10
N ARG A 367 -36.18 -22.89 2.22
CA ARG A 367 -35.43 -22.14 3.22
C ARG A 367 -33.96 -22.47 3.14
N LEU A 368 -33.10 -21.47 3.09
CA LEU A 368 -31.67 -21.65 3.13
C LEU A 368 -31.20 -21.76 4.60
N ALA A 369 -30.59 -22.88 4.95
CA ALA A 369 -29.94 -23.01 6.25
C ALA A 369 -28.57 -22.32 6.20
N PHE A 370 -28.34 -21.37 7.10
CA PHE A 370 -27.07 -20.68 7.25
C PHE A 370 -26.80 -20.31 8.72
N GLU A 371 -25.56 -19.99 9.05
CA GLU A 371 -25.18 -19.44 10.35
C GLU A 371 -25.07 -17.90 10.26
N ALA A 372 -25.49 -17.21 11.33
CA ALA A 372 -25.42 -15.77 11.41
C ALA A 372 -24.00 -15.26 11.21
N GLY A 373 -23.83 -14.32 10.26
CA GLY A 373 -22.54 -13.77 9.87
C GLY A 373 -21.91 -14.40 8.62
N GLN A 374 -22.47 -15.50 8.11
CA GLN A 374 -22.08 -16.07 6.82
C GLN A 374 -22.50 -15.16 5.63
N TYR A 375 -22.06 -15.52 4.44
CA TYR A 375 -22.30 -14.79 3.19
C TYR A 375 -22.58 -15.74 2.03
N ILE A 376 -23.03 -15.17 0.92
CA ILE A 376 -23.17 -15.83 -0.38
C ILE A 376 -22.23 -15.18 -1.39
N ASP A 377 -21.78 -15.97 -2.36
CA ASP A 377 -21.09 -15.47 -3.55
C ASP A 377 -22.07 -15.39 -4.71
N ILE A 378 -22.46 -14.21 -5.13
CA ILE A 378 -23.25 -13.97 -6.33
C ILE A 378 -22.39 -14.26 -7.55
N VAL A 379 -22.87 -15.11 -8.44
CA VAL A 379 -22.19 -15.53 -9.67
C VAL A 379 -22.65 -14.65 -10.80
N LEU A 380 -21.71 -13.91 -11.42
CA LEU A 380 -21.98 -13.09 -12.59
C LEU A 380 -21.94 -13.92 -13.88
N GLU A 381 -22.48 -13.40 -14.97
CA GLU A 381 -22.54 -14.06 -16.28
C GLU A 381 -21.18 -14.53 -16.81
N ASP A 382 -20.10 -13.84 -16.47
CA ASP A 382 -18.72 -14.20 -16.84
C ASP A 382 -18.06 -15.19 -15.85
N GLY A 383 -18.79 -15.66 -14.86
CA GLY A 383 -18.31 -16.56 -13.80
C GLY A 383 -17.56 -15.86 -12.66
N GLU A 384 -17.40 -14.52 -12.69
CA GLU A 384 -16.87 -13.79 -11.54
C GLU A 384 -17.85 -13.87 -10.36
N ARG A 385 -17.31 -13.81 -9.15
CA ARG A 385 -18.07 -13.90 -7.89
C ARG A 385 -17.98 -12.63 -7.08
N ARG A 386 -19.09 -12.29 -6.43
CA ARG A 386 -19.17 -11.13 -5.52
C ARG A 386 -19.83 -11.56 -4.21
N ALA A 387 -19.09 -11.41 -3.10
CA ALA A 387 -19.51 -11.79 -1.77
C ALA A 387 -20.46 -10.76 -1.13
N PHE A 388 -21.60 -11.24 -0.61
CA PHE A 388 -22.55 -10.45 0.16
C PHE A 388 -23.02 -11.22 1.39
N SER A 389 -22.87 -10.59 2.57
CA SER A 389 -23.25 -11.21 3.83
C SER A 389 -24.75 -11.21 4.03
N PHE A 390 -25.26 -12.25 4.68
CA PHE A 390 -26.63 -12.27 5.17
C PHE A 390 -26.85 -11.14 6.18
N ALA A 391 -27.95 -10.43 6.04
CA ALA A 391 -28.35 -9.36 6.95
C ALA A 391 -29.52 -9.78 7.88
N ASN A 392 -30.23 -10.85 7.56
CA ASN A 392 -31.30 -11.40 8.38
C ASN A 392 -30.81 -12.47 9.37
N SER A 393 -31.67 -12.80 10.33
CA SER A 393 -31.43 -13.91 11.27
C SER A 393 -31.59 -15.27 10.59
N PRO A 394 -30.79 -16.30 10.97
CA PRO A 394 -31.04 -17.67 10.54
C PRO A 394 -32.42 -18.22 10.92
N GLN A 395 -33.03 -17.69 11.97
CA GLN A 395 -34.39 -18.08 12.41
C GLN A 395 -35.48 -17.46 11.51
N ASP A 396 -35.19 -16.30 10.88
CA ASP A 396 -36.05 -15.64 9.90
C ASP A 396 -35.44 -15.82 8.50
N ASN A 397 -35.46 -17.04 7.98
CA ASN A 397 -34.83 -17.45 6.74
C ASN A 397 -35.82 -17.78 5.61
N ALA A 398 -37.04 -17.25 5.69
CA ALA A 398 -37.99 -17.34 4.58
C ALA A 398 -37.52 -16.58 3.34
N LEU A 399 -36.83 -15.48 3.57
CA LEU A 399 -36.15 -14.68 2.54
C LEU A 399 -34.68 -14.51 2.91
N ILE A 400 -33.82 -14.37 1.91
CA ILE A 400 -32.42 -13.97 2.06
C ILE A 400 -32.39 -12.46 1.99
N GLU A 401 -31.86 -11.77 3.01
CA GLU A 401 -31.68 -10.32 3.02
C GLU A 401 -30.22 -9.96 2.87
N LEU A 402 -29.92 -9.10 1.88
CA LEU A 402 -28.58 -8.57 1.60
C LEU A 402 -28.61 -7.04 1.63
N HIS A 403 -27.56 -6.41 2.14
CA HIS A 403 -27.33 -4.98 2.04
C HIS A 403 -26.23 -4.72 1.01
N VAL A 404 -26.61 -4.17 -0.13
CA VAL A 404 -25.71 -3.91 -1.27
C VAL A 404 -25.34 -2.45 -1.32
N ARG A 405 -24.08 -2.12 -1.16
CA ARG A 405 -23.59 -0.75 -1.31
C ARG A 405 -23.12 -0.51 -2.74
N LEU A 406 -23.51 0.62 -3.32
CA LEU A 406 -23.05 1.07 -4.63
C LEU A 406 -21.54 1.34 -4.60
N VAL A 407 -20.80 0.62 -5.40
CA VAL A 407 -19.36 0.85 -5.62
C VAL A 407 -19.20 1.46 -7.01
N PRO A 408 -18.66 2.67 -7.15
CA PRO A 408 -18.44 3.29 -8.46
C PRO A 408 -17.65 2.37 -9.40
N GLY A 409 -18.22 2.06 -10.57
CA GLY A 409 -17.65 1.11 -11.53
C GLY A 409 -17.77 -0.37 -11.17
N GLY A 410 -18.46 -0.69 -10.08
CA GLY A 410 -18.75 -2.07 -9.67
C GLY A 410 -19.87 -2.67 -10.53
N ARG A 411 -19.60 -3.70 -11.32
CA ARG A 411 -20.56 -4.30 -12.27
C ARG A 411 -21.87 -4.74 -11.61
N PHE A 412 -21.80 -5.56 -10.55
CA PHE A 412 -22.99 -6.04 -9.87
C PHE A 412 -23.70 -4.91 -9.10
N THR A 413 -22.97 -4.09 -8.35
CA THR A 413 -23.58 -3.03 -7.54
C THR A 413 -24.22 -1.96 -8.42
N THR A 414 -23.62 -1.59 -9.57
CA THR A 414 -24.25 -0.69 -10.54
C THR A 414 -25.51 -1.32 -11.14
N HIS A 415 -25.47 -2.61 -11.49
CA HIS A 415 -26.67 -3.31 -12.00
C HIS A 415 -27.81 -3.30 -10.98
N VAL A 416 -27.52 -3.49 -9.68
CA VAL A 416 -28.54 -3.43 -8.61
C VAL A 416 -29.21 -2.07 -8.54
N PHE A 417 -28.47 -0.98 -8.77
CA PHE A 417 -29.02 0.38 -8.65
C PHE A 417 -29.66 0.91 -9.93
N GLU A 418 -29.21 0.47 -11.10
CA GLU A 418 -29.58 1.07 -12.38
C GLU A 418 -30.41 0.15 -13.28
N GLY A 419 -30.30 -1.18 -13.12
CA GLY A 419 -30.87 -2.14 -14.06
C GLY A 419 -31.75 -3.22 -13.47
N MET A 420 -31.52 -3.62 -12.22
CA MET A 420 -32.23 -4.73 -11.57
C MET A 420 -33.65 -4.34 -11.19
N GLN A 421 -34.56 -5.30 -11.34
CA GLN A 421 -35.97 -5.13 -10.99
C GLN A 421 -36.47 -6.27 -10.09
N VAL A 422 -37.55 -6.00 -9.37
CA VAL A 422 -38.29 -7.06 -8.66
C VAL A 422 -38.81 -8.06 -9.70
N GLY A 423 -38.52 -9.33 -9.48
CA GLY A 423 -38.79 -10.43 -10.40
C GLY A 423 -37.55 -11.00 -11.06
N ASP A 424 -36.43 -10.28 -11.07
CA ASP A 424 -35.17 -10.77 -11.64
C ASP A 424 -34.62 -11.95 -10.86
N THR A 425 -33.84 -12.78 -11.54
CA THR A 425 -33.20 -13.96 -10.97
C THR A 425 -31.71 -13.68 -10.72
N ILE A 426 -31.24 -14.05 -9.54
CA ILE A 426 -29.84 -14.01 -9.13
C ILE A 426 -29.34 -15.43 -8.91
N VAL A 427 -28.19 -15.76 -9.47
CA VAL A 427 -27.47 -17.02 -9.25
C VAL A 427 -26.43 -16.78 -8.16
N PHE A 428 -26.40 -17.64 -7.14
CA PHE A 428 -25.39 -17.55 -6.09
C PHE A 428 -24.92 -18.92 -5.59
N GLU A 429 -23.75 -18.93 -4.97
CA GLU A 429 -23.17 -20.07 -4.26
C GLU A 429 -23.11 -19.76 -2.76
N GLY A 430 -23.44 -20.72 -1.91
CA GLY A 430 -23.36 -20.52 -0.47
C GLY A 430 -24.31 -21.43 0.32
N PRO A 431 -24.38 -21.25 1.66
CA PRO A 431 -23.67 -20.26 2.48
C PRO A 431 -22.16 -20.52 2.59
N ARG A 432 -21.38 -19.45 2.87
CA ARG A 432 -19.94 -19.48 3.07
C ARG A 432 -19.54 -18.61 4.25
N GLY A 433 -18.31 -18.80 4.74
CA GLY A 433 -17.69 -17.98 5.77
C GLY A 433 -17.79 -18.55 7.17
N GLN A 434 -16.92 -18.06 8.05
CA GLN A 434 -16.79 -18.49 9.45
C GLN A 434 -16.82 -17.29 10.42
N PHE A 435 -17.31 -16.15 9.95
CA PHE A 435 -17.50 -14.97 10.79
C PHE A 435 -18.78 -15.12 11.62
N THR A 436 -18.78 -16.08 12.53
CA THR A 436 -19.94 -16.44 13.35
C THR A 436 -19.72 -16.07 14.81
N LEU A 437 -20.80 -16.08 15.60
CA LEU A 437 -20.72 -15.80 17.02
C LEU A 437 -19.97 -16.93 17.73
N ARG A 438 -18.83 -16.58 18.35
CA ARG A 438 -18.06 -17.55 19.14
C ARG A 438 -18.71 -17.82 20.48
N GLU A 439 -18.72 -19.08 20.91
CA GLU A 439 -19.14 -19.47 22.24
C GLU A 439 -18.20 -18.88 23.30
N GLY A 440 -18.70 -18.67 24.52
CA GLY A 440 -17.93 -18.12 25.62
C GLY A 440 -18.75 -17.22 26.53
N THR A 441 -18.11 -16.72 27.57
CA THR A 441 -18.73 -15.87 28.61
C THR A 441 -18.30 -14.40 28.53
N GLN A 442 -17.28 -14.10 27.71
CA GLN A 442 -16.72 -12.76 27.58
C GLN A 442 -17.67 -11.79 26.88
N PRO A 443 -17.61 -10.49 27.18
CA PRO A 443 -18.33 -9.47 26.43
C PRO A 443 -18.03 -9.55 24.93
N ILE A 444 -19.00 -9.23 24.10
CA ILE A 444 -18.89 -9.24 22.65
C ILE A 444 -18.72 -7.80 22.17
N LEU A 445 -17.66 -7.56 21.41
CA LEU A 445 -17.36 -6.28 20.77
C LEU A 445 -17.52 -6.44 19.26
N PHE A 446 -18.48 -5.72 18.68
CA PHE A 446 -18.70 -5.63 17.25
C PHE A 446 -18.10 -4.32 16.72
N ILE A 447 -17.41 -4.39 15.59
CA ILE A 447 -16.90 -3.23 14.87
C ILE A 447 -17.36 -3.32 13.41
N ALA A 448 -18.28 -2.46 13.03
CA ALA A 448 -18.80 -2.36 11.68
C ALA A 448 -18.25 -1.13 10.95
N GLY A 449 -17.89 -1.28 9.67
CA GLY A 449 -17.66 -0.15 8.76
C GLY A 449 -18.71 -0.16 7.65
N ALA A 450 -19.47 0.91 7.50
CA ALA A 450 -20.51 1.05 6.47
C ALA A 450 -21.44 -0.18 6.41
N THR A 451 -21.55 -0.87 5.24
CA THR A 451 -22.36 -2.08 5.07
C THR A 451 -21.78 -3.34 5.74
N GLY A 452 -20.60 -3.27 6.36
CA GLY A 452 -20.13 -4.29 7.29
C GLY A 452 -21.07 -4.47 8.50
N PHE A 453 -22.06 -3.62 8.66
CA PHE A 453 -23.17 -3.80 9.58
C PHE A 453 -24.06 -5.01 9.23
N ALA A 454 -24.19 -5.38 7.95
CA ALA A 454 -25.08 -6.48 7.53
C ALA A 454 -24.80 -7.82 8.25
N PRO A 455 -23.58 -8.38 8.25
CA PRO A 455 -23.29 -9.62 8.96
C PRO A 455 -23.41 -9.48 10.49
N ILE A 456 -23.09 -8.29 11.03
CA ILE A 456 -23.24 -8.03 12.47
C ILE A 456 -24.71 -7.97 12.86
N ARG A 457 -25.57 -7.37 12.01
CA ARG A 457 -27.02 -7.39 12.21
C ARG A 457 -27.54 -8.81 12.29
N SER A 458 -27.11 -9.68 11.37
CA SER A 458 -27.48 -11.11 11.41
C SER A 458 -27.07 -11.79 12.73
N ILE A 459 -25.82 -11.55 13.19
CA ILE A 459 -25.31 -12.12 14.45
C ILE A 459 -26.05 -11.58 15.67
N VAL A 460 -26.34 -10.28 15.71
CA VAL A 460 -27.07 -9.66 16.84
C VAL A 460 -28.48 -10.19 16.93
N LEU A 461 -29.18 -10.32 15.79
CA LEU A 461 -30.52 -10.89 15.74
C LEU A 461 -30.54 -12.38 16.18
N ASP A 462 -29.55 -13.17 15.75
CA ASP A 462 -29.36 -14.54 16.19
C ASP A 462 -29.10 -14.62 17.71
N ALA A 463 -28.22 -13.73 18.22
CA ALA A 463 -27.92 -13.64 19.64
C ALA A 463 -29.15 -13.33 20.49
N PHE A 464 -30.01 -12.41 20.03
CA PHE A 464 -31.29 -12.12 20.69
C PHE A 464 -32.24 -13.33 20.67
N ALA A 465 -32.39 -13.97 19.50
CA ALA A 465 -33.22 -15.17 19.36
C ALA A 465 -32.76 -16.35 20.21
N ARG A 466 -31.45 -16.50 20.40
CA ARG A 466 -30.84 -17.52 21.25
C ARG A 466 -30.81 -17.16 22.75
N GLY A 467 -31.26 -15.95 23.11
CA GLY A 467 -31.27 -15.49 24.50
C GLY A 467 -29.86 -15.27 25.08
N ILE A 468 -28.90 -14.86 24.26
CA ILE A 468 -27.53 -14.56 24.72
C ILE A 468 -27.56 -13.32 25.63
N THR A 469 -27.11 -13.49 26.87
CA THR A 469 -27.11 -12.44 27.90
C THR A 469 -25.78 -11.71 28.06
N ARG A 470 -24.73 -12.13 27.35
CA ARG A 470 -23.42 -11.47 27.39
C ARG A 470 -23.55 -10.01 26.94
N PRO A 471 -22.80 -9.08 27.57
CA PRO A 471 -22.77 -7.70 27.09
C PRO A 471 -22.31 -7.62 25.63
N MET A 472 -23.06 -6.93 24.80
CA MET A 472 -22.80 -6.70 23.38
C MET A 472 -22.65 -5.21 23.12
N ARG A 473 -21.54 -4.80 22.51
CA ARG A 473 -21.32 -3.41 22.13
C ARG A 473 -20.94 -3.31 20.67
N LEU A 474 -21.72 -2.53 19.91
CA LEU A 474 -21.49 -2.26 18.50
C LEU A 474 -20.88 -0.87 18.31
N TYR A 475 -19.71 -0.78 17.72
CA TYR A 475 -19.16 0.43 17.14
C TYR A 475 -19.43 0.43 15.64
N TRP A 476 -20.20 1.39 15.16
CA TRP A 476 -20.56 1.46 13.74
C TRP A 476 -19.98 2.73 13.11
N GLY A 477 -18.90 2.56 12.33
CA GLY A 477 -18.15 3.62 11.66
C GLY A 477 -18.66 3.89 10.24
N VAL A 478 -18.94 5.16 9.95
CA VAL A 478 -19.34 5.67 8.62
C VAL A 478 -18.61 6.97 8.32
N ARG A 479 -18.71 7.47 7.07
CA ARG A 479 -18.18 8.78 6.72
C ARG A 479 -19.08 9.90 7.19
N HIS A 480 -20.33 9.88 6.78
CA HIS A 480 -21.33 10.89 7.07
C HIS A 480 -22.44 10.31 7.94
N SER A 481 -23.12 11.13 8.74
CA SER A 481 -24.19 10.70 9.63
C SER A 481 -25.35 10.00 8.89
N LYS A 482 -25.67 10.45 7.68
CA LYS A 482 -26.70 9.85 6.81
C LYS A 482 -26.39 8.41 6.36
N ASP A 483 -25.12 8.00 6.43
CA ASP A 483 -24.68 6.63 6.07
C ASP A 483 -24.99 5.60 7.17
N LEU A 484 -25.45 6.04 8.35
CA LEU A 484 -25.94 5.19 9.44
C LEU A 484 -27.38 4.73 9.17
N TYR A 485 -27.59 4.07 8.06
CA TYR A 485 -28.89 3.78 7.42
C TYR A 485 -29.89 2.96 8.27
N MET A 486 -29.49 2.39 9.39
CA MET A 486 -30.34 1.66 10.36
C MET A 486 -30.00 2.03 11.81
N LEU A 487 -29.53 3.24 12.09
CA LEU A 487 -29.18 3.65 13.46
C LEU A 487 -30.41 3.58 14.39
N ALA A 488 -31.58 4.05 13.94
CA ALA A 488 -32.80 4.00 14.70
C ALA A 488 -33.18 2.58 15.17
N LEU A 489 -32.92 1.56 14.33
CA LEU A 489 -33.10 0.15 14.69
C LEU A 489 -32.13 -0.28 15.80
N CYS A 490 -30.88 0.13 15.72
CA CYS A 490 -29.87 -0.19 16.76
C CYS A 490 -30.22 0.49 18.11
N GLU A 491 -30.73 1.71 18.07
CA GLU A 491 -31.21 2.43 19.25
C GLU A 491 -32.47 1.79 19.86
N GLU A 492 -33.35 1.24 19.03
CA GLU A 492 -34.49 0.45 19.48
C GLU A 492 -34.01 -0.82 20.19
N TRP A 493 -33.04 -1.56 19.62
CA TRP A 493 -32.44 -2.71 20.29
C TRP A 493 -31.81 -2.36 21.63
N GLN A 494 -31.11 -1.22 21.71
CA GLN A 494 -30.52 -0.75 22.96
C GLN A 494 -31.58 -0.44 24.04
N ARG A 495 -32.78 -0.02 23.63
CA ARG A 495 -33.92 0.17 24.57
C ARG A 495 -34.56 -1.15 24.99
N GLN A 496 -34.61 -2.15 24.07
CA GLN A 496 -35.27 -3.43 24.30
C GLN A 496 -34.40 -4.41 25.07
N TYR A 497 -33.07 -4.40 24.80
CA TYR A 497 -32.12 -5.39 25.33
C TYR A 497 -31.06 -4.71 26.22
N ALA A 498 -31.15 -4.88 27.52
CA ALA A 498 -30.25 -4.26 28.50
C ALA A 498 -28.76 -4.63 28.31
N ASN A 499 -28.47 -5.74 27.64
CA ASN A 499 -27.11 -6.20 27.35
C ASN A 499 -26.58 -5.72 25.98
N PHE A 500 -27.32 -4.91 25.23
CA PHE A 500 -26.88 -4.37 23.94
C PHE A 500 -26.67 -2.85 24.00
N SER A 501 -25.60 -2.37 23.37
CA SER A 501 -25.34 -0.94 23.20
C SER A 501 -24.73 -0.64 21.84
N VAL A 502 -25.09 0.50 21.24
CA VAL A 502 -24.54 1.01 19.99
C VAL A 502 -23.78 2.31 20.22
N VAL A 503 -22.61 2.42 19.58
CA VAL A 503 -21.77 3.62 19.53
C VAL A 503 -21.56 3.95 18.06
N PRO A 504 -22.34 4.88 17.50
CA PRO A 504 -22.09 5.34 16.15
C PRO A 504 -20.82 6.20 16.10
N VAL A 505 -20.07 6.10 15.00
CA VAL A 505 -18.81 6.83 14.78
C VAL A 505 -18.84 7.44 13.38
N VAL A 506 -18.68 8.76 13.28
CA VAL A 506 -18.65 9.49 12.00
C VAL A 506 -17.27 10.10 11.81
N SER A 507 -16.62 9.84 10.67
CA SER A 507 -15.27 10.34 10.38
C SER A 507 -15.23 11.69 9.68
N GLU A 508 -16.30 12.05 8.96
CA GLU A 508 -16.43 13.27 8.17
C GLU A 508 -17.83 13.89 8.41
N PRO A 509 -18.10 14.43 9.63
CA PRO A 509 -19.40 15.03 9.94
C PRO A 509 -19.64 16.30 9.09
N GLU A 510 -20.87 16.47 8.58
CA GLU A 510 -21.23 17.67 7.83
C GLU A 510 -21.66 18.80 8.78
N PRO A 511 -21.43 20.09 8.41
CA PRO A 511 -21.94 21.21 9.18
C PRO A 511 -23.47 21.16 9.26
N GLY A 512 -24.01 21.02 10.45
CA GLY A 512 -25.47 20.92 10.68
C GLY A 512 -25.98 19.53 11.05
N ASP A 513 -25.15 18.49 11.00
CA ASP A 513 -25.52 17.12 11.41
C ASP A 513 -25.88 16.99 12.89
N GLY A 514 -25.57 18.00 13.71
CA GLY A 514 -25.68 17.90 15.16
C GLY A 514 -24.78 16.83 15.80
N TRP A 515 -23.73 16.40 15.07
CA TRP A 515 -22.81 15.37 15.52
C TRP A 515 -21.76 15.93 16.48
N GLU A 516 -21.82 15.56 17.76
CA GLU A 516 -20.89 16.01 18.81
C GLU A 516 -19.81 14.96 19.17
N GLY A 517 -19.74 13.84 18.47
CA GLY A 517 -18.80 12.74 18.71
C GLY A 517 -17.64 12.68 17.70
N ARG A 518 -16.62 11.86 18.01
CA ARG A 518 -15.56 11.46 17.08
C ARG A 518 -15.77 10.02 16.62
#